data_6b1bc7f096a8983811febcdf7b8d86e0
#
_entry.id   6b1bc7f096a8983811febcdf7b8d86e0
#
_cell.length_a   1.000
_cell.length_b   1.000
_cell.length_c   1.000
_cell.angle_alpha   90.00
_cell.angle_beta   90.00
_cell.angle_gamma   90.00
#
_symmetry.space_group_name_H-M   'P 1'
#
loop_
_entity.id
_entity.type
_entity.pdbx_description
1 polymer ?
#
loop_
_entity_poly.entity_id
_entity_poly.type
_entity_poly.pdbx_seq_one_letter_code
_entity_poly.pdbx_strand_id
1 'polypeptide(L)'
;MKNLLNEQPVNVFVVIAETLEGWKNPGTEDGKSVLMEHYKWAAELKANNKIILAGPTDFELTSTNKINPIGHTTGIIVLNVNSREEAIELVEKDPFHMNGYRNNKVHSFKISITDKNIFETLQKITNQA
;
A
#
# COMPACT_ATOMS: atom_id res chain seq x y z
N MET A 1 17.35 -20.04 17.30
CA MET A 1 16.54 -19.90 16.09
C MET A 1 15.06 -19.82 16.40
N LYS A 2 14.63 -20.54 17.39
CA LYS A 2 13.25 -20.64 17.87
C LYS A 2 12.57 -19.28 18.13
N ASN A 3 13.31 -18.26 18.59
CA ASN A 3 12.78 -16.95 18.93
C ASN A 3 12.92 -15.87 17.81
N LEU A 4 13.43 -16.26 16.64
CA LEU A 4 13.61 -15.33 15.53
C LEU A 4 12.31 -15.07 14.78
N LEU A 5 11.43 -16.05 14.72
CA LEU A 5 10.17 -15.96 14.00
C LEU A 5 9.00 -15.82 14.97
N ASN A 6 7.95 -15.19 14.53
CA ASN A 6 6.69 -15.17 15.26
C ASN A 6 6.14 -16.59 15.36
N GLU A 7 5.55 -16.95 16.51
CA GLU A 7 4.94 -18.28 16.69
C GLU A 7 3.87 -18.55 15.66
N GLN A 8 3.04 -17.54 15.37
CA GLN A 8 2.03 -17.59 14.34
C GLN A 8 2.23 -16.40 13.42
N PRO A 9 2.68 -16.62 12.18
CA PRO A 9 2.83 -15.51 11.25
C PRO A 9 1.46 -14.90 10.90
N VAL A 10 1.47 -13.61 10.63
CA VAL A 10 0.28 -12.92 10.16
C VAL A 10 0.32 -12.87 8.65
N ASN A 11 -0.74 -13.38 8.01
CA ASN A 11 -0.84 -13.43 6.55
C ASN A 11 -1.64 -12.23 6.03
N VAL A 12 -1.03 -11.48 5.16
CA VAL A 12 -1.64 -10.30 4.54
C VAL A 12 -1.33 -10.31 3.04
N PHE A 13 -1.79 -9.28 2.34
CA PHE A 13 -1.45 -9.06 0.94
C PHE A 13 -0.75 -7.72 0.82
N VAL A 14 0.36 -7.71 0.10
CA VAL A 14 1.08 -6.49 -0.18
C VAL A 14 0.90 -6.13 -1.65
N VAL A 15 0.64 -4.86 -1.89
CA VAL A 15 0.53 -4.31 -3.23
C VAL A 15 1.78 -3.50 -3.52
N ILE A 16 2.42 -3.81 -4.64
CA ILE A 16 3.52 -3.00 -5.15
C ILE A 16 2.96 -2.23 -6.33
N ALA A 17 2.88 -0.92 -6.17
CA ALA A 17 2.28 -0.01 -7.14
C ALA A 17 3.37 0.64 -7.96
N GLU A 18 3.68 0.04 -9.11
CA GLU A 18 4.72 0.54 -10.01
C GLU A 18 4.19 1.70 -10.85
N THR A 19 4.94 2.80 -10.89
CA THR A 19 4.59 3.96 -11.71
C THR A 19 4.86 3.68 -13.18
N LEU A 20 3.87 3.95 -14.03
CA LEU A 20 3.91 3.72 -15.46
C LEU A 20 4.22 5.01 -16.23
N GLU A 21 4.52 4.88 -17.53
CA GLU A 21 4.78 6.03 -18.41
C GLU A 21 3.60 7.02 -18.49
N GLY A 22 2.38 6.51 -18.27
CA GLY A 22 1.18 7.33 -18.25
C GLY A 22 1.04 8.25 -17.06
N TRP A 23 1.96 8.20 -16.11
CA TRP A 23 1.95 9.04 -14.91
C TRP A 23 1.93 10.51 -15.28
N LYS A 24 0.96 11.24 -14.72
CA LYS A 24 0.88 12.70 -14.86
C LYS A 24 1.18 13.34 -13.52
N ASN A 25 2.03 14.36 -13.55
CA ASN A 25 2.44 15.06 -12.33
C ASN A 25 1.24 15.70 -11.64
N PRO A 26 1.13 15.59 -10.30
CA PRO A 26 0.06 16.26 -9.53
C PRO A 26 0.04 17.77 -9.65
N GLY A 27 1.09 18.39 -10.19
CA GLY A 27 1.12 19.82 -10.53
C GLY A 27 0.29 20.17 -11.75
N THR A 28 -0.08 19.19 -12.58
CA THR A 28 -0.99 19.40 -13.72
C THR A 28 -2.44 19.23 -13.27
N GLU A 29 -3.37 19.80 -14.03
CA GLU A 29 -4.78 19.70 -13.71
C GLU A 29 -5.28 18.26 -13.68
N ASP A 30 -4.95 17.49 -14.72
CA ASP A 30 -5.33 16.07 -14.81
C ASP A 30 -4.68 15.24 -13.69
N GLY A 31 -3.39 15.42 -13.44
CA GLY A 31 -2.67 14.71 -12.40
C GLY A 31 -3.22 15.00 -11.01
N LYS A 32 -3.58 16.26 -10.74
CA LYS A 32 -4.17 16.68 -9.48
C LYS A 32 -5.55 16.02 -9.26
N SER A 33 -6.38 15.99 -10.30
CA SER A 33 -7.71 15.39 -10.22
C SER A 33 -7.62 13.90 -9.87
N VAL A 34 -6.77 13.16 -10.55
CA VAL A 34 -6.60 11.73 -10.29
C VAL A 34 -5.99 11.48 -8.91
N LEU A 35 -5.05 12.31 -8.48
CA LEU A 35 -4.47 12.23 -7.14
C LEU A 35 -5.53 12.41 -6.06
N MET A 36 -6.43 13.37 -6.22
CA MET A 36 -7.50 13.60 -5.24
C MET A 36 -8.46 12.42 -5.17
N GLU A 37 -8.80 11.83 -6.31
CA GLU A 37 -9.61 10.61 -6.34
C GLU A 37 -8.90 9.43 -5.68
N HIS A 38 -7.60 9.29 -5.90
CA HIS A 38 -6.77 8.27 -5.25
C HIS A 38 -6.80 8.42 -3.73
N TYR A 39 -6.64 9.63 -3.21
CA TYR A 39 -6.73 9.89 -1.77
C TYR A 39 -8.10 9.54 -1.20
N LYS A 40 -9.15 9.83 -1.93
CA LYS A 40 -10.51 9.48 -1.53
C LYS A 40 -10.69 7.97 -1.45
N TRP A 41 -10.21 7.24 -2.46
CA TRP A 41 -10.21 5.78 -2.47
C TRP A 41 -9.45 5.21 -1.27
N ALA A 42 -8.24 5.72 -1.01
CA ALA A 42 -7.41 5.28 0.11
C ALA A 42 -8.09 5.56 1.47
N ALA A 43 -8.72 6.73 1.60
CA ALA A 43 -9.43 7.11 2.82
C ALA A 43 -10.61 6.16 3.11
N GLU A 44 -11.34 5.74 2.09
CA GLU A 44 -12.43 4.77 2.23
C GLU A 44 -11.92 3.41 2.69
N LEU A 45 -10.81 2.94 2.12
CA LEU A 45 -10.19 1.69 2.55
C LEU A 45 -9.70 1.78 4.00
N LYS A 46 -9.11 2.90 4.38
CA LYS A 46 -8.67 3.13 5.75
C LYS A 46 -9.85 3.12 6.72
N ALA A 47 -10.94 3.79 6.37
CA ALA A 47 -12.15 3.84 7.20
C ALA A 47 -12.77 2.45 7.40
N ASN A 48 -12.60 1.54 6.46
CA ASN A 48 -13.11 0.17 6.51
C ASN A 48 -12.06 -0.84 7.04
N ASN A 49 -10.97 -0.37 7.61
CA ASN A 49 -9.88 -1.20 8.18
C ASN A 49 -9.25 -2.15 7.15
N LYS A 50 -9.20 -1.75 5.89
CA LYS A 50 -8.62 -2.55 4.80
C LYS A 50 -7.14 -2.26 4.56
N ILE A 51 -6.62 -1.14 5.06
CA ILE A 51 -5.20 -0.77 4.94
C ILE A 51 -4.54 -0.89 6.31
N ILE A 52 -3.43 -1.63 6.38
CA ILE A 52 -2.58 -1.69 7.58
C ILE A 52 -1.57 -0.55 7.54
N LEU A 53 -0.88 -0.41 6.42
CA LEU A 53 0.04 0.70 6.19
C LEU A 53 0.22 0.89 4.68
N ALA A 54 0.61 2.08 4.29
CA ALA A 54 0.87 2.41 2.90
C ALA A 54 1.79 3.61 2.80
N GLY A 55 2.52 3.71 1.72
CA GLY A 55 3.36 4.87 1.45
C GLY A 55 4.14 4.75 0.16
N PRO A 56 4.66 5.88 -0.34
CA PRO A 56 5.53 5.87 -1.51
C PRO A 56 6.92 5.36 -1.17
N THR A 57 7.62 4.86 -2.18
CA THR A 57 9.02 4.46 -2.11
C THR A 57 9.81 5.19 -3.19
N ASP A 58 11.13 5.08 -3.12
CA ASP A 58 12.03 5.59 -4.16
C ASP A 58 11.84 7.08 -4.41
N PHE A 59 11.97 7.84 -3.34
CA PHE A 59 11.85 9.29 -3.35
C PHE A 59 13.03 9.92 -2.61
N GLU A 60 13.24 11.22 -2.85
CA GLU A 60 14.22 12.02 -2.16
C GLU A 60 13.50 13.04 -1.27
N LEU A 61 13.88 13.09 0.02
CA LEU A 61 13.35 14.08 0.93
C LEU A 61 14.04 15.42 0.69
N THR A 62 13.24 16.46 0.52
CA THR A 62 13.75 17.83 0.40
C THR A 62 13.76 18.51 1.77
N SER A 63 14.48 19.62 1.87
CA SER A 63 14.51 20.44 3.10
C SER A 63 13.13 21.00 3.51
N THR A 64 12.17 20.98 2.61
CA THR A 64 10.79 21.43 2.86
C THR A 64 9.83 20.29 3.15
N ASN A 65 10.34 19.07 3.37
CA ASN A 65 9.56 17.84 3.55
C ASN A 65 8.71 17.45 2.34
N LYS A 66 9.00 18.03 1.18
CA LYS A 66 8.38 17.58 -0.06
C LYS A 66 9.06 16.30 -0.54
N ILE A 67 8.27 15.42 -1.12
CA ILE A 67 8.77 14.17 -1.70
C ILE A 67 9.03 14.39 -3.18
N ASN A 68 10.28 14.20 -3.59
CA ASN A 68 10.67 14.22 -5.00
C ASN A 68 10.90 12.79 -5.46
N PRO A 69 10.27 12.36 -6.56
CA PRO A 69 10.55 11.03 -7.09
C PRO A 69 11.98 10.91 -7.61
N ILE A 70 12.60 9.76 -7.37
CA ILE A 70 13.88 9.38 -7.95
C ILE A 70 13.57 8.37 -9.04
N GLY A 71 13.56 8.81 -10.31
CA GLY A 71 13.15 7.96 -11.42
C GLY A 71 11.67 7.58 -11.31
N HIS A 72 11.38 6.29 -11.35
CA HIS A 72 10.01 5.77 -11.21
C HIS A 72 9.71 5.52 -9.73
N THR A 73 8.84 6.35 -9.15
CA THR A 73 8.37 6.09 -7.79
C THR A 73 7.49 4.85 -7.78
N THR A 74 7.58 4.11 -6.68
CA THR A 74 6.73 2.97 -6.39
C THR A 74 5.88 3.31 -5.18
N GLY A 75 4.84 2.57 -4.94
CA GLY A 75 4.08 2.64 -3.70
C GLY A 75 3.97 1.24 -3.11
N ILE A 76 3.84 1.17 -1.82
CA ILE A 76 3.58 -0.09 -1.12
C ILE A 76 2.31 0.08 -0.31
N ILE A 77 1.41 -0.89 -0.42
CA ILE A 77 0.17 -0.94 0.38
C ILE A 77 0.09 -2.33 0.99
N VAL A 78 -0.01 -2.39 2.32
CA VAL A 78 -0.26 -3.66 3.01
C VAL A 78 -1.74 -3.69 3.38
N LEU A 79 -2.45 -4.67 2.82
CA LEU A 79 -3.90 -4.79 2.93
C LEU A 79 -4.31 -5.81 3.98
N ASN A 80 -5.37 -5.47 4.70
CA ASN A 80 -6.04 -6.36 5.63
C ASN A 80 -7.27 -6.96 4.95
N VAL A 81 -7.06 -8.00 4.14
CA VAL A 81 -8.11 -8.70 3.40
C VAL A 81 -7.88 -10.20 3.52
N ASN A 82 -8.91 -10.98 3.24
CA ASN A 82 -8.90 -12.43 3.48
C ASN A 82 -8.47 -13.25 2.26
N SER A 83 -8.43 -12.67 1.08
CA SER A 83 -8.09 -13.39 -0.14
C SER A 83 -7.38 -12.49 -1.15
N ARG A 84 -6.65 -13.14 -2.05
CA ARG A 84 -6.03 -12.46 -3.18
C ARG A 84 -7.07 -11.80 -4.08
N GLU A 85 -8.19 -12.46 -4.29
CA GLU A 85 -9.28 -11.97 -5.13
C GLU A 85 -9.85 -10.65 -4.57
N GLU A 86 -10.06 -10.58 -3.25
CA GLU A 86 -10.50 -9.35 -2.59
C GLU A 86 -9.47 -8.25 -2.75
N ALA A 87 -8.18 -8.58 -2.57
CA ALA A 87 -7.09 -7.61 -2.76
C ALA A 87 -7.09 -7.05 -4.18
N ILE A 88 -7.19 -7.92 -5.19
CA ILE A 88 -7.21 -7.52 -6.59
C ILE A 88 -8.40 -6.61 -6.88
N GLU A 89 -9.60 -6.98 -6.43
CA GLU A 89 -10.79 -6.15 -6.61
C GLU A 89 -10.62 -4.75 -6.04
N LEU A 90 -10.04 -4.64 -4.85
CA LEU A 90 -9.85 -3.35 -4.20
C LEU A 90 -8.86 -2.47 -4.96
N VAL A 91 -7.72 -3.02 -5.37
CA VAL A 91 -6.65 -2.22 -5.96
C VAL A 91 -6.85 -1.93 -7.44
N GLU A 92 -7.71 -2.67 -8.12
CA GLU A 92 -8.12 -2.35 -9.48
C GLU A 92 -9.01 -1.10 -9.53
N LYS A 93 -9.61 -0.74 -8.41
CA LYS A 93 -10.45 0.47 -8.29
C LYS A 93 -9.64 1.72 -7.91
N ASP A 94 -8.35 1.57 -7.64
CA ASP A 94 -7.47 2.71 -7.40
C ASP A 94 -7.44 3.59 -8.65
N PRO A 95 -7.78 4.89 -8.55
CA PRO A 95 -7.76 5.78 -9.70
C PRO A 95 -6.41 5.86 -10.42
N PHE A 96 -5.29 5.68 -9.72
CA PHE A 96 -3.99 5.60 -10.37
C PHE A 96 -3.88 4.38 -11.28
N HIS A 97 -4.43 3.24 -10.85
CA HIS A 97 -4.46 2.02 -11.64
C HIS A 97 -5.42 2.16 -12.83
N MET A 98 -6.63 2.65 -12.57
CA MET A 98 -7.66 2.80 -13.58
C MET A 98 -7.27 3.76 -14.72
N ASN A 99 -6.47 4.76 -14.40
CA ASN A 99 -6.05 5.78 -15.38
C ASN A 99 -4.69 5.48 -16.01
N GLY A 100 -4.12 4.32 -15.75
CA GLY A 100 -2.84 3.92 -16.34
C GLY A 100 -1.63 4.64 -15.75
N TYR A 101 -1.75 5.24 -14.57
CA TYR A 101 -0.64 5.92 -13.89
C TYR A 101 0.26 4.94 -13.16
N ARG A 102 -0.33 3.88 -12.62
CA ARG A 102 0.35 2.83 -11.88
C ARG A 102 -0.20 1.45 -12.24
N ASN A 103 0.63 0.45 -12.06
CA ASN A 103 0.22 -0.94 -12.10
C ASN A 103 0.28 -1.48 -10.67
N ASN A 104 -0.87 -1.79 -10.10
CA ASN A 104 -0.98 -2.34 -8.75
C ASN A 104 -0.89 -3.86 -8.81
N LYS A 105 0.23 -4.40 -8.37
CA LYS A 105 0.47 -5.84 -8.38
C LYS A 105 0.35 -6.41 -6.97
N VAL A 106 -0.50 -7.41 -6.81
CA VAL A 106 -0.78 -8.04 -5.52
C VAL A 106 0.14 -9.22 -5.28
N HIS A 107 0.71 -9.27 -4.07
CA HIS A 107 1.55 -10.38 -3.60
C HIS A 107 1.03 -10.84 -2.24
N SER A 108 1.05 -12.16 -2.01
CA SER A 108 0.85 -12.66 -0.66
C SER A 108 2.08 -12.37 0.18
N PHE A 109 1.87 -12.03 1.44
CA PHE A 109 2.95 -11.66 2.34
C PHE A 109 2.72 -12.30 3.71
N LYS A 110 3.69 -13.08 4.14
CA LYS A 110 3.69 -13.69 5.46
C LYS A 110 4.59 -12.86 6.38
N ILE A 111 4.00 -12.17 7.33
CA ILE A 111 4.75 -11.38 8.30
C ILE A 111 5.24 -12.34 9.38
N SER A 112 6.51 -12.72 9.31
CA SER A 112 7.10 -13.77 10.14
C SER A 112 7.98 -13.22 11.26
N ILE A 113 8.47 -12.00 11.13
CA ILE A 113 9.38 -11.37 12.09
C ILE A 113 8.90 -9.94 12.34
N THR A 114 8.56 -9.65 13.60
CA THR A 114 8.15 -8.32 14.00
C THR A 114 8.61 -8.06 15.42
N ASP A 115 8.59 -6.80 15.80
CA ASP A 115 8.58 -6.41 17.20
C ASP A 115 7.32 -6.98 17.88
N LYS A 116 7.43 -7.33 19.16
CA LYS A 116 6.34 -7.95 19.90
C LYS A 116 5.07 -7.09 19.89
N ASN A 117 5.20 -5.79 20.10
CA ASN A 117 4.05 -4.90 20.16
C ASN A 117 3.37 -4.77 18.81
N ILE A 118 4.15 -4.71 17.73
CA ILE A 118 3.62 -4.69 16.37
C ILE A 118 2.89 -5.99 16.08
N PHE A 119 3.45 -7.13 16.48
CA PHE A 119 2.83 -8.43 16.29
C PHE A 119 1.45 -8.52 16.95
N GLU A 120 1.36 -8.12 18.22
CA GLU A 120 0.09 -8.13 18.94
C GLU A 120 -0.96 -7.24 18.28
N THR A 121 -0.55 -6.07 17.80
CA THR A 121 -1.43 -5.15 17.08
C THR A 121 -1.92 -5.76 15.77
N LEU A 122 -1.03 -6.37 15.01
CA LEU A 122 -1.38 -7.02 13.74
C LEU A 122 -2.37 -8.16 13.95
N GLN A 123 -2.18 -8.97 14.98
CA GLN A 123 -3.11 -10.05 15.29
C GLN A 123 -4.52 -9.53 15.55
N LYS A 124 -4.64 -8.42 16.26
CA LYS A 124 -5.94 -7.79 16.56
C LYS A 124 -6.59 -7.23 15.31
N ILE A 125 -5.83 -6.48 14.52
CA ILE A 125 -6.33 -5.84 13.30
C ILE A 125 -6.82 -6.87 12.29
N THR A 126 -6.10 -7.98 12.16
CA THR A 126 -6.37 -9.00 11.16
C THR A 126 -7.25 -10.14 11.66
N ASN A 127 -7.57 -10.17 12.97
CA ASN A 127 -8.26 -11.29 13.62
C ASN A 127 -7.52 -12.63 13.46
N GLN A 128 -6.20 -12.60 13.34
CA GLN A 128 -5.35 -13.79 13.24
C GLN A 128 -4.66 -14.00 14.59
N ALA A 129 -5.21 -14.85 15.38
CA ALA A 129 -4.67 -15.17 16.70
C ALA A 129 -3.89 -16.48 16.70
#